data_d382a4f9d73b5e7d59d6c5c438692acd
#
_entry.id   d382a4f9d73b5e7d59d6c5c438692acd
#
_cell.length_a   1.000
_cell.length_b   1.000
_cell.length_c   1.000
_cell.angle_alpha   90.00
_cell.angle_beta   90.00
_cell.angle_gamma   90.00
#
_symmetry.space_group_name_H-M   'P 1'
#
loop_
_entity.id
_entity.type
_entity.pdbx_description
1 polymer ?
#
loop_
_entity_poly.entity_id
_entity_poly.type
_entity_poly.pdbx_seq_one_letter_code
_entity_poly.pdbx_strand_id
1 'polypeptide(L)'
;DTLVNIHHSLPQEVADKLRLLVHARYNIFISGGTGSGKTTFLNALSNYIPKDERIITIEDSAELQITGVDNLVSLETRNANTAGTGAISIRNLIKASLRMRPDRIVVGEVRGEEALDMLQAMNTGHDGSLSTGHANSARDMLSRLEIMVLTGADNLSLDAVRQQIASALDIIIHLSRLRDYSRKTIEITEVLGVKDGEYILNPIYRFEEDENTRPDKVSGRLVRTKNPFKNTEKLLRAGCTQII
;
A
#
# COMPACT_ATOMS: atom_id res chain seq x y z
N ASP A 1 11.81 -3.06 -12.84
CA ASP A 1 12.47 -2.28 -13.88
C ASP A 1 11.63 -1.10 -14.39
N THR A 2 10.32 -1.23 -14.50
CA THR A 2 9.44 -0.17 -15.02
C THR A 2 9.50 1.11 -14.17
N LEU A 3 9.46 1.00 -12.86
CA LEU A 3 9.51 2.15 -11.95
C LEU A 3 10.87 2.85 -11.96
N VAL A 4 11.95 2.10 -12.12
CA VAL A 4 13.32 2.62 -12.13
C VAL A 4 13.69 3.15 -13.52
N ASN A 5 13.59 2.29 -14.55
CA ASN A 5 14.16 2.55 -15.86
C ASN A 5 13.23 3.33 -16.80
N ILE A 6 11.92 3.21 -16.65
CA ILE A 6 10.93 3.88 -17.52
C ILE A 6 10.38 5.12 -16.83
N HIS A 7 9.92 5.00 -15.61
CA HIS A 7 9.25 6.09 -14.89
C HIS A 7 10.20 6.92 -14.01
N HIS A 8 11.42 6.44 -13.74
CA HIS A 8 12.38 7.10 -12.86
C HIS A 8 11.76 7.57 -11.54
N SER A 9 10.84 6.77 -11.01
CA SER A 9 10.08 7.07 -9.79
C SER A 9 10.91 6.89 -8.53
N LEU A 10 11.89 5.98 -8.59
CA LEU A 10 12.77 5.63 -7.47
C LEU A 10 14.09 5.00 -7.98
N PRO A 11 15.16 5.07 -7.17
CA PRO A 11 16.43 4.41 -7.46
C PRO A 11 16.34 2.88 -7.44
N GLN A 12 17.25 2.19 -8.15
CA GLN A 12 17.30 0.71 -8.17
C GLN A 12 17.49 0.13 -6.78
N GLU A 13 18.37 0.73 -5.96
CA GLU A 13 18.59 0.30 -4.58
C GLU A 13 17.28 0.25 -3.76
N VAL A 14 16.44 1.28 -3.90
CA VAL A 14 15.15 1.33 -3.21
C VAL A 14 14.19 0.29 -3.75
N ALA A 15 14.17 0.04 -5.06
CA ALA A 15 13.37 -1.02 -5.67
C ALA A 15 13.76 -2.40 -5.11
N ASP A 16 15.06 -2.67 -4.94
CA ASP A 16 15.56 -3.92 -4.36
C ASP A 16 15.16 -4.06 -2.89
N LYS A 17 15.18 -2.97 -2.11
CA LYS A 17 14.69 -2.98 -0.72
C LYS A 17 13.18 -3.24 -0.66
N LEU A 18 12.38 -2.58 -1.52
CA LEU A 18 10.95 -2.83 -1.59
C LEU A 18 10.63 -4.28 -1.98
N ARG A 19 11.41 -4.87 -2.87
CA ARG A 19 11.28 -6.29 -3.21
C ARG A 19 11.48 -7.19 -1.99
N LEU A 20 12.48 -6.90 -1.15
CA LEU A 20 12.71 -7.62 0.11
C LEU A 20 11.53 -7.47 1.07
N LEU A 21 10.96 -6.26 1.22
CA LEU A 21 9.80 -6.02 2.07
C LEU A 21 8.57 -6.81 1.57
N VAL A 22 8.32 -6.79 0.26
CA VAL A 22 7.21 -7.58 -0.32
C VAL A 22 7.45 -9.07 -0.07
N HIS A 23 8.66 -9.58 -0.30
CA HIS A 23 9.00 -10.98 -0.04
C HIS A 23 8.81 -11.35 1.43
N ALA A 24 9.24 -10.49 2.36
CA ALA A 24 9.12 -10.69 3.80
C ALA A 24 7.70 -10.41 4.36
N ARG A 25 6.70 -10.26 3.49
CA ARG A 25 5.29 -10.12 3.86
C ARG A 25 4.95 -8.87 4.67
N TYR A 26 5.58 -7.75 4.37
CA TYR A 26 5.14 -6.47 4.92
C TYR A 26 3.82 -6.04 4.29
N ASN A 27 2.89 -5.56 5.12
CA ASN A 27 1.66 -4.93 4.68
C ASN A 27 1.97 -3.51 4.22
N ILE A 28 1.81 -3.25 2.92
CA ILE A 28 2.21 -1.99 2.30
C ILE A 28 0.99 -1.26 1.75
N PHE A 29 0.88 0.01 2.11
CA PHE A 29 -0.16 0.90 1.61
C PHE A 29 0.45 2.01 0.75
N ILE A 30 -0.03 2.16 -0.48
CA ILE A 30 0.45 3.16 -1.42
C ILE A 30 -0.54 4.33 -1.42
N SER A 31 -0.09 5.50 -1.02
CA SER A 31 -0.88 6.72 -1.01
C SER A 31 -0.44 7.69 -2.09
N GLY A 32 -1.36 8.55 -2.51
CA GLY A 32 -1.04 9.62 -3.46
C GLY A 32 -2.29 10.21 -4.11
N GLY A 33 -2.14 11.37 -4.71
CA GLY A 33 -3.20 12.03 -5.45
C GLY A 33 -3.61 11.31 -6.73
N THR A 34 -4.63 11.84 -7.41
CA THR A 34 -5.06 11.35 -8.73
C THR A 34 -3.91 11.51 -9.74
N GLY A 35 -3.66 10.46 -10.51
CA GLY A 35 -2.62 10.46 -11.53
C GLY A 35 -1.18 10.41 -11.00
N SER A 36 -0.96 10.14 -9.71
CA SER A 36 0.38 9.98 -9.11
C SER A 36 1.07 8.66 -9.46
N GLY A 37 0.34 7.70 -10.04
CA GLY A 37 0.89 6.40 -10.48
C GLY A 37 0.69 5.27 -9.47
N LYS A 38 -0.26 5.37 -8.54
CA LYS A 38 -0.52 4.35 -7.52
C LYS A 38 -0.77 2.96 -8.10
N THR A 39 -1.66 2.83 -9.08
CA THR A 39 -1.97 1.53 -9.71
C THR A 39 -0.74 0.93 -10.39
N THR A 40 0.03 1.76 -11.10
CA THR A 40 1.30 1.32 -11.73
C THR A 40 2.29 0.84 -10.68
N PHE A 41 2.39 1.55 -9.56
CA PHE A 41 3.29 1.20 -8.46
C PHE A 41 2.83 -0.08 -7.75
N LEU A 42 1.54 -0.19 -7.46
CA LEU A 42 0.93 -1.40 -6.89
C LEU A 42 1.17 -2.61 -7.78
N ASN A 43 0.97 -2.45 -9.09
CA ASN A 43 1.23 -3.50 -10.07
C ASN A 43 2.71 -3.96 -10.04
N ALA A 44 3.64 -3.01 -10.00
CA ALA A 44 5.07 -3.31 -9.94
C ALA A 44 5.45 -4.05 -8.63
N LEU A 45 4.92 -3.62 -7.47
CA LEU A 45 5.15 -4.32 -6.20
C LEU A 45 4.51 -5.72 -6.20
N SER A 46 3.32 -5.85 -6.73
CA SER A 46 2.62 -7.14 -6.79
C SER A 46 3.39 -8.19 -7.60
N ASN A 47 4.14 -7.76 -8.61
CA ASN A 47 5.02 -8.66 -9.38
C ASN A 47 6.28 -9.10 -8.62
N TYR A 48 6.55 -8.55 -7.42
CA TYR A 48 7.61 -9.04 -6.52
C TYR A 48 7.13 -10.13 -5.55
N ILE A 49 5.83 -10.42 -5.51
CA ILE A 49 5.27 -11.49 -4.69
C ILE A 49 5.81 -12.84 -5.20
N PRO A 50 6.21 -13.77 -4.29
CA PRO A 50 6.62 -15.12 -4.67
C PRO A 50 5.58 -15.82 -5.53
N LYS A 51 6.06 -16.56 -6.56
CA LYS A 51 5.18 -17.13 -7.59
C LYS A 51 4.37 -18.33 -7.12
N ASP A 52 4.79 -18.96 -6.07
CA ASP A 52 4.16 -20.12 -5.41
C ASP A 52 3.04 -19.72 -4.43
N GLU A 53 2.86 -18.41 -4.19
CA GLU A 53 1.81 -17.91 -3.31
C GLU A 53 0.46 -17.80 -4.05
N ARG A 54 -0.64 -18.03 -3.31
CA ARG A 54 -2.00 -17.78 -3.78
C ARG A 54 -2.35 -16.33 -3.57
N ILE A 55 -2.57 -15.60 -4.66
CA ILE A 55 -2.92 -14.17 -4.65
C ILE A 55 -4.38 -14.01 -5.05
N ILE A 56 -5.11 -13.18 -4.32
CA ILE A 56 -6.43 -12.70 -4.72
C ILE A 56 -6.34 -11.20 -4.93
N THR A 57 -6.64 -10.73 -6.14
CA THR A 57 -6.78 -9.31 -6.45
C THR A 57 -8.25 -8.91 -6.38
N ILE A 58 -8.52 -7.71 -5.88
CA ILE A 58 -9.87 -7.15 -5.75
C ILE A 58 -9.84 -5.72 -6.27
N GLU A 59 -10.62 -5.44 -7.32
CA GLU A 59 -10.62 -4.16 -8.03
C GLU A 59 -12.02 -3.74 -8.43
N ASP A 60 -12.24 -2.45 -8.66
CA ASP A 60 -13.47 -1.95 -9.30
C ASP A 60 -13.49 -2.29 -10.78
N SER A 61 -12.34 -2.18 -11.44
CA SER A 61 -12.10 -2.64 -12.81
C SER A 61 -10.70 -3.22 -12.88
N ALA A 62 -10.51 -4.29 -13.63
CA ALA A 62 -9.23 -4.98 -13.74
C ALA A 62 -8.17 -4.10 -14.40
N GLU A 63 -7.25 -3.58 -13.62
CA GLU A 63 -6.09 -2.80 -14.06
C GLU A 63 -4.76 -3.50 -13.73
N LEU A 64 -4.75 -4.36 -12.69
CA LEU A 64 -3.55 -5.07 -12.26
C LEU A 64 -3.19 -6.19 -13.24
N GLN A 65 -1.91 -6.25 -13.57
CA GLN A 65 -1.33 -7.26 -14.47
C GLN A 65 -0.22 -8.02 -13.73
N ILE A 66 -0.63 -8.89 -12.82
CA ILE A 66 0.30 -9.76 -12.09
C ILE A 66 0.63 -10.95 -12.96
N THR A 67 1.89 -11.14 -13.28
CA THR A 67 2.38 -12.19 -14.18
C THR A 67 3.23 -13.23 -13.47
N GLY A 68 3.18 -14.46 -13.98
CA GLY A 68 4.04 -15.54 -13.51
C GLY A 68 3.69 -16.09 -12.13
N VAL A 69 2.47 -15.86 -11.66
CA VAL A 69 1.90 -16.47 -10.46
C VAL A 69 0.97 -17.60 -10.88
N ASP A 70 1.22 -18.81 -10.36
CA ASP A 70 0.46 -19.99 -10.76
C ASP A 70 -0.98 -20.00 -10.20
N ASN A 71 -1.18 -19.34 -9.05
CA ASN A 71 -2.46 -19.33 -8.34
C ASN A 71 -2.96 -17.91 -8.11
N LEU A 72 -3.40 -17.28 -9.19
CA LEU A 72 -3.98 -15.93 -9.19
C LEU A 72 -5.49 -15.99 -9.38
N VAL A 73 -6.24 -15.34 -8.49
CA VAL A 73 -7.69 -15.12 -8.63
C VAL A 73 -7.96 -13.63 -8.69
N SER A 74 -8.58 -13.16 -9.75
CA SER A 74 -8.96 -11.75 -9.91
C SER A 74 -10.46 -11.59 -9.70
N LEU A 75 -10.84 -10.71 -8.79
CA LEU A 75 -12.21 -10.41 -8.43
C LEU A 75 -12.50 -8.94 -8.77
N GLU A 76 -13.62 -8.71 -9.44
CA GLU A 76 -14.08 -7.36 -9.78
C GLU A 76 -15.44 -7.08 -9.13
N THR A 77 -15.67 -5.82 -8.80
CA THR A 77 -16.98 -5.36 -8.33
C THR A 77 -18.02 -5.47 -9.43
N ARG A 78 -19.26 -5.49 -9.02
CA ARG A 78 -20.40 -5.43 -9.93
C ARG A 78 -21.39 -4.37 -9.48
N ASN A 79 -21.72 -3.46 -10.37
CA ASN A 79 -22.78 -2.49 -10.13
C ASN A 79 -24.15 -3.17 -10.04
N ALA A 80 -25.09 -2.52 -9.34
CA ALA A 80 -26.48 -2.95 -9.33
C ALA A 80 -27.04 -2.96 -10.76
N ASN A 81 -27.95 -3.91 -11.02
CA ASN A 81 -28.72 -3.93 -12.26
C ASN A 81 -29.76 -2.79 -12.28
N THR A 82 -30.52 -2.69 -13.37
CA THR A 82 -31.58 -1.67 -13.54
C THR A 82 -32.68 -1.73 -12.47
N ALA A 83 -32.86 -2.86 -11.81
CA ALA A 83 -33.77 -3.05 -10.68
C ALA A 83 -33.18 -2.69 -9.32
N GLY A 84 -31.93 -2.18 -9.29
CA GLY A 84 -31.23 -1.81 -8.06
C GLY A 84 -30.68 -2.99 -7.24
N THR A 85 -30.63 -4.19 -7.82
CA THR A 85 -30.18 -5.41 -7.14
C THR A 85 -28.91 -6.00 -7.73
N GLY A 86 -28.25 -6.90 -7.00
CA GLY A 86 -27.11 -7.66 -7.48
C GLY A 86 -25.76 -6.93 -7.44
N ALA A 87 -25.65 -5.80 -6.73
CA ALA A 87 -24.39 -5.14 -6.48
C ALA A 87 -23.44 -6.02 -5.66
N ILE A 88 -22.16 -6.03 -6.04
CA ILE A 88 -21.09 -6.67 -5.29
C ILE A 88 -20.00 -5.63 -5.07
N SER A 89 -19.80 -5.23 -3.82
CA SER A 89 -18.81 -4.22 -3.43
C SER A 89 -17.44 -4.82 -3.18
N ILE A 90 -16.39 -3.98 -3.13
CA ILE A 90 -15.05 -4.39 -2.68
C ILE A 90 -15.13 -5.06 -1.31
N ARG A 91 -15.93 -4.52 -0.38
CA ARG A 91 -16.15 -5.12 0.94
C ARG A 91 -16.67 -6.56 0.87
N ASN A 92 -17.66 -6.83 0.01
CA ASN A 92 -18.19 -8.17 -0.19
C ASN A 92 -17.10 -9.12 -0.71
N LEU A 93 -16.28 -8.64 -1.65
CA LEU A 93 -15.20 -9.43 -2.24
C LEU A 93 -14.08 -9.72 -1.24
N ILE A 94 -13.69 -8.75 -0.39
CA ILE A 94 -12.72 -8.99 0.69
C ILE A 94 -13.24 -10.09 1.62
N LYS A 95 -14.48 -9.99 2.11
CA LYS A 95 -15.08 -11.01 2.99
C LYS A 95 -15.12 -12.40 2.34
N ALA A 96 -15.44 -12.46 1.06
CA ALA A 96 -15.44 -13.72 0.31
C ALA A 96 -14.03 -14.28 0.15
N SER A 97 -13.04 -13.42 -0.16
CA SER A 97 -11.65 -13.82 -0.38
C SER A 97 -11.01 -14.48 0.85
N LEU A 98 -11.36 -14.05 2.06
CA LEU A 98 -10.86 -14.65 3.32
C LEU A 98 -11.19 -16.15 3.43
N ARG A 99 -12.27 -16.59 2.80
CA ARG A 99 -12.68 -18.01 2.76
C ARG A 99 -12.05 -18.80 1.62
N MET A 100 -11.32 -18.13 0.73
CA MET A 100 -10.67 -18.73 -0.42
C MET A 100 -9.22 -19.15 -0.13
N ARG A 101 -8.76 -19.02 1.12
CA ARG A 101 -7.40 -19.32 1.59
C ARG A 101 -6.32 -18.59 0.79
N PRO A 102 -6.36 -17.27 0.66
CA PRO A 102 -5.29 -16.52 0.02
C PRO A 102 -4.05 -16.49 0.91
N ASP A 103 -2.87 -16.50 0.29
CA ASP A 103 -1.64 -16.10 0.97
C ASP A 103 -1.58 -14.57 1.09
N ARG A 104 -2.04 -13.87 0.06
CA ARG A 104 -2.11 -12.41 0.02
C ARG A 104 -3.38 -11.90 -0.65
N ILE A 105 -3.83 -10.74 -0.19
CA ILE A 105 -4.91 -10.00 -0.81
C ILE A 105 -4.33 -8.68 -1.33
N VAL A 106 -4.58 -8.38 -2.60
CA VAL A 106 -4.19 -7.12 -3.24
C VAL A 106 -5.46 -6.37 -3.60
N VAL A 107 -5.71 -5.26 -2.91
CA VAL A 107 -6.88 -4.41 -3.17
C VAL A 107 -6.43 -3.21 -4.01
N GLY A 108 -6.98 -3.08 -5.20
CA GLY A 108 -6.60 -2.02 -6.15
C GLY A 108 -6.71 -0.63 -5.56
N GLU A 109 -7.80 -0.33 -4.87
CA GLU A 109 -7.98 0.91 -4.14
C GLU A 109 -8.99 0.77 -2.99
N VAL A 110 -8.72 1.43 -1.88
CA VAL A 110 -9.61 1.56 -0.72
C VAL A 110 -10.13 2.99 -0.65
N ARG A 111 -11.47 3.16 -0.64
CA ARG A 111 -12.14 4.47 -0.69
C ARG A 111 -13.15 4.68 0.43
N GLY A 112 -13.59 3.61 1.09
CA GLY A 112 -14.68 3.65 2.05
C GLY A 112 -14.62 2.55 3.12
N GLU A 113 -15.78 2.06 3.51
CA GLU A 113 -15.96 1.12 4.63
C GLU A 113 -15.22 -0.21 4.49
N GLU A 114 -14.82 -0.61 3.29
CA GLU A 114 -13.99 -1.79 3.03
C GLU A 114 -12.62 -1.72 3.69
N ALA A 115 -12.17 -0.53 4.10
CA ALA A 115 -10.93 -0.33 4.85
C ALA A 115 -10.89 -1.18 6.12
N LEU A 116 -12.01 -1.27 6.84
CA LEU A 116 -12.12 -2.09 8.05
C LEU A 116 -11.81 -3.55 7.76
N ASP A 117 -12.46 -4.11 6.75
CA ASP A 117 -12.33 -5.54 6.41
C ASP A 117 -10.93 -5.86 5.87
N MET A 118 -10.31 -4.93 5.13
CA MET A 118 -8.93 -5.07 4.66
C MET A 118 -7.93 -5.05 5.83
N LEU A 119 -8.06 -4.12 6.78
CA LEU A 119 -7.20 -4.07 7.95
C LEU A 119 -7.37 -5.30 8.84
N GLN A 120 -8.59 -5.82 8.97
CA GLN A 120 -8.85 -7.08 9.66
C GLN A 120 -8.15 -8.24 8.96
N ALA A 121 -8.19 -8.31 7.63
CA ALA A 121 -7.46 -9.34 6.87
C ALA A 121 -5.95 -9.28 7.14
N MET A 122 -5.36 -8.08 7.11
CA MET A 122 -3.95 -7.86 7.41
C MET A 122 -3.58 -8.27 8.85
N ASN A 123 -4.50 -8.10 9.81
CA ASN A 123 -4.28 -8.46 11.22
C ASN A 123 -4.56 -9.95 11.54
N THR A 124 -5.13 -10.71 10.63
CA THR A 124 -5.62 -12.08 10.88
C THR A 124 -4.97 -13.13 9.99
N GLY A 125 -3.68 -12.96 9.69
CA GLY A 125 -2.88 -14.00 9.03
C GLY A 125 -2.74 -13.86 7.52
N HIS A 126 -3.13 -12.71 6.94
CA HIS A 126 -2.94 -12.39 5.52
C HIS A 126 -1.85 -11.31 5.36
N ASP A 127 -0.74 -11.49 6.07
CA ASP A 127 0.44 -10.63 5.98
C ASP A 127 0.98 -10.54 4.55
N GLY A 128 1.51 -9.37 4.20
CA GLY A 128 2.00 -9.07 2.85
C GLY A 128 0.94 -8.61 1.89
N SER A 129 -0.25 -8.25 2.39
CA SER A 129 -1.31 -7.64 1.60
C SER A 129 -0.94 -6.22 1.19
N LEU A 130 -1.36 -5.85 -0.02
CA LEU A 130 -1.03 -4.57 -0.64
C LEU A 130 -2.31 -3.83 -1.01
N SER A 131 -2.30 -2.50 -0.88
CA SER A 131 -3.42 -1.68 -1.32
C SER A 131 -3.00 -0.24 -1.64
N THR A 132 -3.93 0.51 -2.22
CA THR A 132 -3.75 1.95 -2.47
C THR A 132 -4.90 2.78 -1.91
N GLY A 133 -4.66 4.06 -1.75
CA GLY A 133 -5.68 5.05 -1.40
C GLY A 133 -5.27 6.47 -1.76
N HIS A 134 -6.26 7.35 -1.84
CA HIS A 134 -6.03 8.76 -2.14
C HIS A 134 -5.71 9.55 -0.87
N ALA A 135 -4.53 10.21 -0.86
CA ALA A 135 -4.15 11.16 0.19
C ALA A 135 -3.05 12.10 -0.32
N ASN A 136 -2.81 13.19 0.42
CA ASN A 136 -1.77 14.18 0.10
C ASN A 136 -0.46 13.94 0.85
N SER A 137 -0.44 13.04 1.82
CA SER A 137 0.75 12.61 2.57
C SER A 137 0.52 11.24 3.19
N ALA A 138 1.57 10.63 3.74
CA ALA A 138 1.44 9.39 4.51
C ALA A 138 0.56 9.59 5.76
N ARG A 139 0.72 10.72 6.46
CA ARG A 139 -0.09 11.06 7.64
C ARG A 139 -1.56 11.27 7.28
N ASP A 140 -1.84 12.01 6.19
CA ASP A 140 -3.22 12.20 5.71
C ASP A 140 -3.88 10.87 5.33
N MET A 141 -3.10 9.92 4.81
CA MET A 141 -3.64 8.60 4.49
C MET A 141 -4.14 7.88 5.74
N LEU A 142 -3.40 7.94 6.84
CA LEU A 142 -3.81 7.36 8.11
C LEU A 142 -5.10 8.02 8.64
N SER A 143 -5.18 9.34 8.60
CA SER A 143 -6.40 10.08 9.00
C SER A 143 -7.60 9.72 8.12
N ARG A 144 -7.40 9.53 6.81
CA ARG A 144 -8.47 9.07 5.92
C ARG A 144 -8.90 7.65 6.22
N LEU A 145 -7.95 6.75 6.53
CA LEU A 145 -8.27 5.39 6.94
C LEU A 145 -9.09 5.35 8.22
N GLU A 146 -8.81 6.24 9.20
CA GLU A 146 -9.65 6.39 10.40
C GLU A 146 -11.10 6.65 10.05
N ILE A 147 -11.35 7.62 9.17
CA ILE A 147 -12.71 7.99 8.72
C ILE A 147 -13.37 6.80 8.00
N MET A 148 -12.65 6.13 7.10
CA MET A 148 -13.16 4.98 6.35
C MET A 148 -13.53 3.82 7.29
N VAL A 149 -12.68 3.51 8.27
CA VAL A 149 -12.93 2.46 9.27
C VAL A 149 -14.15 2.81 10.13
N LEU A 150 -14.23 4.05 10.61
CA LEU A 150 -15.37 4.51 11.41
C LEU A 150 -16.69 4.49 10.62
N THR A 151 -16.63 4.69 9.31
CA THR A 151 -17.82 4.57 8.45
C THR A 151 -18.29 3.11 8.34
N GLY A 152 -17.38 2.16 8.38
CA GLY A 152 -17.66 0.71 8.27
C GLY A 152 -17.92 0.00 9.60
N ALA A 153 -17.80 0.68 10.73
CA ALA A 153 -17.85 0.08 12.05
C ALA A 153 -18.84 0.81 12.98
N ASP A 154 -19.74 0.06 13.57
CA ASP A 154 -20.58 0.56 14.66
C ASP A 154 -19.82 0.46 15.98
N ASN A 155 -19.76 1.57 16.73
CA ASN A 155 -19.26 1.63 18.12
C ASN A 155 -17.75 1.37 18.36
N LEU A 156 -16.87 1.65 17.38
CA LEU A 156 -15.43 1.67 17.63
C LEU A 156 -14.99 3.05 18.12
N SER A 157 -14.17 3.07 19.18
CA SER A 157 -13.51 4.31 19.60
C SER A 157 -12.38 4.67 18.64
N LEU A 158 -12.07 5.97 18.50
CA LEU A 158 -10.99 6.44 17.65
C LEU A 158 -9.64 5.82 18.03
N ASP A 159 -9.39 5.63 19.34
CA ASP A 159 -8.16 4.99 19.83
C ASP A 159 -8.07 3.51 19.39
N ALA A 160 -9.19 2.77 19.44
CA ALA A 160 -9.22 1.40 18.94
C ALA A 160 -8.97 1.34 17.44
N VAL A 161 -9.54 2.26 16.67
CA VAL A 161 -9.31 2.38 15.22
C VAL A 161 -7.84 2.65 14.93
N ARG A 162 -7.22 3.60 15.63
CA ARG A 162 -5.79 3.92 15.47
C ARG A 162 -4.89 2.74 15.77
N GLN A 163 -5.16 2.02 16.86
CA GLN A 163 -4.41 0.81 17.20
C GLN A 163 -4.57 -0.26 16.13
N GLN A 164 -5.79 -0.46 15.60
CA GLN A 164 -6.04 -1.43 14.55
C GLN A 164 -5.30 -1.08 13.24
N ILE A 165 -5.31 0.19 12.84
CA ILE A 165 -4.58 0.65 11.67
C ILE A 165 -3.07 0.47 11.85
N ALA A 166 -2.53 0.88 13.01
CA ALA A 166 -1.10 0.81 13.28
C ALA A 166 -0.59 -0.63 13.44
N SER A 167 -1.43 -1.56 13.86
CA SER A 167 -1.06 -2.98 13.94
C SER A 167 -1.14 -3.68 12.57
N ALA A 168 -1.99 -3.19 11.66
CA ALA A 168 -2.17 -3.78 10.34
C ALA A 168 -1.14 -3.32 9.33
N LEU A 169 -0.79 -2.03 9.33
CA LEU A 169 0.10 -1.45 8.34
C LEU A 169 1.54 -1.40 8.83
N ASP A 170 2.46 -1.91 8.02
CA ASP A 170 3.89 -1.83 8.28
C ASP A 170 4.53 -0.61 7.58
N ILE A 171 4.18 -0.38 6.31
CA ILE A 171 4.83 0.62 5.44
C ILE A 171 3.77 1.42 4.68
N ILE A 172 3.98 2.72 4.62
CA ILE A 172 3.26 3.61 3.70
C ILE A 172 4.26 4.17 2.70
N ILE A 173 3.91 4.09 1.41
CA ILE A 173 4.65 4.70 0.31
C ILE A 173 3.80 5.82 -0.25
N HIS A 174 4.30 7.06 -0.17
CA HIS A 174 3.60 8.21 -0.71
C HIS A 174 4.15 8.63 -2.06
N LEU A 175 3.25 8.72 -3.05
CA LEU A 175 3.56 9.13 -4.42
C LEU A 175 2.95 10.50 -4.71
N SER A 176 3.65 11.31 -5.50
CA SER A 176 3.10 12.58 -5.98
C SER A 176 3.37 12.77 -7.48
N ARG A 177 2.44 13.46 -8.12
CA ARG A 177 2.67 14.08 -9.41
C ARG A 177 3.16 15.50 -9.16
N LEU A 178 4.40 15.76 -9.53
CA LEU A 178 5.05 17.04 -9.28
C LEU A 178 4.59 18.13 -10.26
N ARG A 179 5.05 19.38 -10.05
CA ARG A 179 4.65 20.54 -10.88
C ARG A 179 5.03 20.44 -12.35
N ASP A 180 6.06 19.66 -12.67
CA ASP A 180 6.50 19.33 -14.03
C ASP A 180 5.80 18.09 -14.62
N TYR A 181 4.73 17.63 -13.95
CA TYR A 181 3.98 16.42 -14.27
C TYR A 181 4.74 15.09 -14.10
N SER A 182 6.00 15.12 -13.68
CA SER A 182 6.71 13.90 -13.32
C SER A 182 6.08 13.22 -12.10
N ARG A 183 6.13 11.89 -12.05
CA ARG A 183 5.61 11.08 -10.95
C ARG A 183 6.78 10.58 -10.12
N LYS A 184 6.80 10.89 -8.84
CA LYS A 184 7.90 10.53 -7.94
C LYS A 184 7.39 9.87 -6.68
N THR A 185 8.20 8.98 -6.13
CA THR A 185 8.06 8.53 -4.75
C THR A 185 8.58 9.65 -3.84
N ILE A 186 7.70 10.14 -2.99
CA ILE A 186 8.01 11.30 -2.12
C ILE A 186 8.49 10.84 -0.75
N GLU A 187 7.90 9.78 -0.22
CA GLU A 187 8.25 9.26 1.09
C GLU A 187 7.98 7.76 1.18
N ILE A 188 8.86 7.05 1.88
CA ILE A 188 8.63 5.68 2.34
C ILE A 188 8.80 5.71 3.85
N THR A 189 7.75 5.37 4.59
CA THR A 189 7.72 5.47 6.04
C THR A 189 7.19 4.21 6.70
N GLU A 190 7.79 3.81 7.82
CA GLU A 190 7.27 2.77 8.69
C GLU A 190 6.16 3.32 9.58
N VAL A 191 5.15 2.50 9.85
CA VAL A 191 4.15 2.71 10.89
C VAL A 191 4.54 1.86 12.09
N LEU A 192 4.97 2.50 13.17
CA LEU A 192 5.55 1.81 14.33
C LEU A 192 4.56 1.59 15.47
N GLY A 193 3.41 2.25 15.44
CA GLY A 193 2.40 2.16 16.49
C GLY A 193 1.69 3.48 16.75
N VAL A 194 1.03 3.55 17.90
CA VAL A 194 0.34 4.74 18.42
C VAL A 194 0.82 5.01 19.82
N LYS A 195 1.11 6.28 20.13
CA LYS A 195 1.43 6.76 21.46
C LYS A 195 0.73 8.10 21.70
N ASP A 196 0.09 8.25 22.84
CA ASP A 196 -0.62 9.47 23.23
C ASP A 196 -1.65 9.95 22.18
N GLY A 197 -2.33 8.99 21.51
CA GLY A 197 -3.29 9.25 20.45
C GLY A 197 -2.69 9.63 19.09
N GLU A 198 -1.36 9.60 18.93
CA GLU A 198 -0.68 9.96 17.69
C GLU A 198 0.07 8.75 17.09
N TYR A 199 0.09 8.64 15.74
CA TYR A 199 0.88 7.63 15.05
C TYR A 199 2.38 7.91 15.19
N ILE A 200 3.13 6.87 15.52
CA ILE A 200 4.60 6.89 15.50
C ILE A 200 5.04 6.49 14.09
N LEU A 201 5.47 7.48 13.32
CA LEU A 201 5.96 7.30 11.96
C LEU A 201 7.48 7.41 11.93
N ASN A 202 8.11 6.55 11.13
CA ASN A 202 9.55 6.53 10.95
C ASN A 202 9.88 6.64 9.45
N PRO A 203 10.05 7.85 8.91
CA PRO A 203 10.44 8.05 7.52
C PRO A 203 11.80 7.44 7.23
N ILE A 204 11.87 6.54 6.26
CA ILE A 204 13.08 5.83 5.85
C ILE A 204 13.71 6.47 4.62
N TYR A 205 12.89 6.90 3.67
CA TYR A 205 13.30 7.63 2.48
C TYR A 205 12.44 8.86 2.29
N ARG A 206 13.04 9.95 1.83
CA ARG A 206 12.36 11.19 1.43
C ARG A 206 12.90 11.70 0.11
N PHE A 207 12.03 12.26 -0.71
CA PHE A 207 12.45 12.95 -1.92
C PHE A 207 13.02 14.32 -1.57
N GLU A 208 14.21 14.58 -2.07
CA GLU A 208 14.89 15.86 -1.92
C GLU A 208 15.14 16.46 -3.31
N GLU A 209 14.64 17.68 -3.51
CA GLU A 209 14.96 18.45 -4.71
C GLU A 209 16.40 18.93 -4.63
N ASP A 210 17.08 18.95 -5.77
CA ASP A 210 18.46 19.44 -5.90
C ASP A 210 18.53 20.84 -6.54
N GLU A 211 19.72 21.40 -6.62
CA GLU A 211 20.01 22.74 -7.17
C GLU A 211 19.68 22.88 -8.66
N ASN A 212 19.48 21.79 -9.40
CA ASN A 212 19.10 21.78 -10.81
C ASN A 212 17.59 21.91 -11.00
N THR A 213 16.82 21.93 -9.91
CA THR A 213 15.38 22.14 -9.95
C THR A 213 15.05 23.54 -10.50
N ARG A 214 14.09 23.58 -11.44
CA ARG A 214 13.58 24.80 -12.08
C ARG A 214 12.06 24.86 -11.92
N PRO A 215 11.42 26.01 -12.17
CA PRO A 215 9.97 26.13 -12.09
C PRO A 215 9.21 25.15 -12.99
N ASP A 216 9.77 24.83 -14.15
CA ASP A 216 9.22 23.96 -15.20
C ASP A 216 9.74 22.53 -15.14
N LYS A 217 10.76 22.24 -14.33
CA LYS A 217 11.38 20.92 -14.23
C LYS A 217 11.87 20.65 -12.81
N VAL A 218 11.37 19.59 -12.20
CA VAL A 218 11.84 19.14 -10.90
C VAL A 218 13.00 18.18 -11.07
N SER A 219 14.14 18.51 -10.44
CA SER A 219 15.29 17.63 -10.31
C SER A 219 15.45 17.24 -8.84
N GLY A 220 15.79 16.01 -8.59
CA GLY A 220 15.94 15.50 -7.23
C GLY A 220 15.92 13.98 -7.19
N ARG A 221 16.13 13.45 -6.01
CA ARG A 221 16.19 12.00 -5.79
C ARG A 221 15.56 11.60 -4.46
N LEU A 222 15.17 10.36 -4.36
CA LEU A 222 14.75 9.74 -3.10
C LEU A 222 16.00 9.41 -2.28
N VAL A 223 16.13 10.05 -1.11
CA VAL A 223 17.32 9.98 -0.24
C VAL A 223 17.00 9.16 1.00
N ARG A 224 17.94 8.30 1.40
CA ARG A 224 17.86 7.57 2.67
C ARG A 224 18.01 8.54 3.84
N THR A 225 17.07 8.50 4.78
CA THR A 225 17.17 9.29 6.01
C THR A 225 18.20 8.67 6.97
N LYS A 226 18.54 9.37 8.05
CA LYS A 226 19.41 8.84 9.12
C LYS A 226 18.67 7.87 10.07
N ASN A 227 17.34 7.74 9.92
CA ASN A 227 16.53 6.90 10.78
C ASN A 227 16.81 5.41 10.49
N PRO A 228 17.13 4.58 11.50
CA PRO A 228 17.24 3.15 11.29
C PRO A 228 15.87 2.55 10.97
N PHE A 229 15.86 1.51 10.15
CA PHE A 229 14.68 0.67 9.95
C PHE A 229 14.46 -0.13 11.24
N LYS A 230 13.25 -0.09 11.80
CA LYS A 230 12.94 -0.62 13.14
C LYS A 230 12.17 -1.93 13.13
N ASN A 231 11.21 -2.07 12.22
CA ASN A 231 10.37 -3.27 12.13
C ASN A 231 11.08 -4.39 11.36
N THR A 232 12.11 -4.97 11.94
CA THR A 232 12.97 -6.00 11.30
C THR A 232 12.46 -7.43 11.47
N GLU A 233 11.45 -7.66 12.30
CA GLU A 233 11.01 -9.01 12.68
C GLU A 233 10.57 -9.83 11.46
N LYS A 234 9.78 -9.25 10.55
CA LYS A 234 9.34 -9.94 9.34
C LYS A 234 10.50 -10.28 8.38
N LEU A 235 11.51 -9.41 8.28
CA LEU A 235 12.74 -9.69 7.53
C LEU A 235 13.50 -10.88 8.10
N LEU A 236 13.68 -10.91 9.42
CA LEU A 236 14.37 -12.00 10.12
C LEU A 236 13.62 -13.33 9.94
N ARG A 237 12.29 -13.32 10.09
CA ARG A 237 11.45 -14.52 9.85
C ARG A 237 11.53 -15.01 8.40
N ALA A 238 11.69 -14.11 7.44
CA ALA A 238 11.88 -14.46 6.03
C ALA A 238 13.31 -14.89 5.69
N GLY A 239 14.21 -14.97 6.67
CA GLY A 239 15.63 -15.31 6.46
C GLY A 239 16.46 -14.23 5.78
N CYS A 240 15.94 -12.98 5.74
CA CYS A 240 16.66 -11.85 5.15
C CYS A 240 17.64 -11.28 6.18
N THR A 241 18.93 -11.38 5.89
CA THR A 241 19.99 -10.81 6.73
C THR A 241 20.37 -9.37 6.35
N GLN A 242 19.87 -8.87 5.24
CA GLN A 242 20.11 -7.50 4.80
C GLN A 242 19.19 -6.54 5.56
N ILE A 243 19.79 -5.53 6.18
CA ILE A 243 19.09 -4.41 6.83
C ILE A 243 18.75 -3.38 5.75
N ILE A 244 17.56 -2.85 5.81
CA ILE A 244 17.03 -1.81 4.91
C ILE A 244 17.55 -0.42 5.28
#